data_a99e71d9628044ee9ce0c32194469f5a
#
_entry.id   a99e71d9628044ee9ce0c32194469f5a
#
_cell.length_a   1.000
_cell.length_b   1.000
_cell.length_c   1.000
_cell.angle_alpha   90.00
_cell.angle_beta   90.00
_cell.angle_gamma   90.00
#
_symmetry.space_group_name_H-M   'P 1'
#
loop_
_entity.id
_entity.type
_entity.pdbx_description
1 polymer ?
#
loop_
_entity_poly.entity_id
_entity_poly.type
_entity_poly.pdbx_seq_one_letter_code
_entity_poly.pdbx_strand_id
1 'polypeptide(L)'
;KAIKVKKSGFTALKFIPMPDKWWLKSYPNVILGSIAMVEAVRETVGWDFDIAIEIHRNMSPHEAVVFAERTAKYLPYFVEDPIAPDGLLAMSEVSEKIKVPLAVGERNGGIWEFRDFAQLTKPHFLKPDVGLAGGIGHVKKIAAVAESQHIRIAPHNFLSPIVTAACVQLGIS
;
A
#
# COMPACT_ATOMS: atom_id res chain seq x y z
N LYS A 1 -6.10 12.68 -14.47
CA LYS A 1 -5.60 13.00 -13.10
C LYS A 1 -4.09 12.81 -13.01
N ALA A 2 -3.51 11.64 -13.41
CA ALA A 2 -2.08 11.34 -13.31
C ALA A 2 -1.17 12.41 -13.98
N ILE A 3 -1.50 12.85 -15.20
CA ILE A 3 -0.79 13.93 -15.90
C ILE A 3 -0.74 15.22 -15.05
N LYS A 4 -1.85 15.56 -14.37
CA LYS A 4 -1.91 16.77 -13.53
C LYS A 4 -0.94 16.66 -12.36
N VAL A 5 -0.88 15.50 -11.70
CA VAL A 5 0.05 15.24 -10.59
C VAL A 5 1.50 15.40 -11.06
N LYS A 6 1.87 14.76 -12.18
CA LYS A 6 3.22 14.86 -12.76
C LYS A 6 3.57 16.29 -13.11
N LYS A 7 2.66 17.05 -13.75
CA LYS A 7 2.87 18.47 -14.09
C LYS A 7 2.99 19.38 -12.86
N SER A 8 2.49 18.96 -11.70
CA SER A 8 2.63 19.69 -10.43
C SER A 8 3.96 19.43 -9.72
N GLY A 9 4.90 18.71 -10.35
CA GLY A 9 6.24 18.47 -9.82
C GLY A 9 6.37 17.26 -8.88
N PHE A 10 5.32 16.46 -8.72
CA PHE A 10 5.43 15.20 -7.99
C PHE A 10 6.18 14.15 -8.81
N THR A 11 6.93 13.30 -8.13
CA THR A 11 7.69 12.19 -8.71
C THR A 11 7.01 10.83 -8.52
N ALA A 12 5.90 10.80 -7.77
CA ALA A 12 5.13 9.61 -7.47
C ALA A 12 3.64 9.92 -7.34
N LEU A 13 2.80 8.90 -7.53
CA LEU A 13 1.38 8.98 -7.16
C LEU A 13 0.89 7.64 -6.60
N LYS A 14 -0.07 7.70 -5.69
CA LYS A 14 -0.84 6.54 -5.23
C LYS A 14 -2.29 6.65 -5.75
N PHE A 15 -2.86 5.54 -6.20
CA PHE A 15 -4.21 5.52 -6.75
C PHE A 15 -4.90 4.17 -6.53
N ILE A 16 -6.23 4.19 -6.54
CA ILE A 16 -7.06 3.00 -6.43
C ILE A 16 -7.48 2.58 -7.86
N PRO A 17 -7.05 1.42 -8.36
CA PRO A 17 -7.36 0.97 -9.73
C PRO A 17 -8.70 0.23 -9.83
N MET A 18 -9.55 0.30 -8.82
CA MET A 18 -10.84 -0.40 -8.84
C MET A 18 -11.79 0.25 -9.84
N PRO A 19 -12.42 -0.54 -10.74
CA PRO A 19 -13.42 -0.03 -11.69
C PRO A 19 -14.63 0.56 -10.96
N ASP A 20 -15.26 1.58 -11.55
CA ASP A 20 -16.50 2.12 -10.98
C ASP A 20 -17.54 1.01 -10.76
N LYS A 21 -18.20 1.04 -9.59
CA LYS A 21 -19.18 0.04 -9.15
C LYS A 21 -18.66 -1.41 -9.27
N TRP A 22 -17.39 -1.61 -8.92
CA TRP A 22 -16.71 -2.91 -9.01
C TRP A 22 -17.49 -4.03 -8.31
N TRP A 23 -18.19 -3.73 -7.22
CA TRP A 23 -19.00 -4.69 -6.45
C TRP A 23 -20.24 -5.23 -7.21
N LEU A 24 -20.60 -4.65 -8.35
CA LEU A 24 -21.66 -5.12 -9.27
C LEU A 24 -21.10 -5.84 -10.49
N LYS A 25 -19.79 -5.96 -10.60
CA LYS A 25 -19.12 -6.56 -11.78
C LYS A 25 -18.74 -8.01 -11.53
N SER A 26 -18.64 -8.78 -12.60
CA SER A 26 -18.08 -10.13 -12.54
C SER A 26 -16.58 -10.08 -12.21
N TYR A 27 -16.07 -11.14 -11.59
CA TYR A 27 -14.65 -11.29 -11.25
C TYR A 27 -13.70 -10.93 -12.41
N PRO A 28 -13.87 -11.46 -13.66
CA PRO A 28 -12.98 -11.08 -14.74
C PRO A 28 -13.01 -9.58 -15.06
N ASN A 29 -14.18 -8.94 -15.00
CA ASN A 29 -14.33 -7.51 -15.28
C ASN A 29 -13.68 -6.64 -14.21
N VAL A 30 -13.68 -7.07 -12.95
CA VAL A 30 -12.95 -6.37 -11.87
C VAL A 30 -11.44 -6.47 -12.11
N ILE A 31 -10.93 -7.68 -12.29
CA ILE A 31 -9.47 -7.90 -12.44
C ILE A 31 -8.94 -7.23 -13.72
N LEU A 32 -9.56 -7.46 -14.86
CA LEU A 32 -9.10 -6.89 -16.13
C LEU A 32 -9.23 -5.36 -16.16
N GLY A 33 -10.32 -4.83 -15.60
CA GLY A 33 -10.50 -3.37 -15.49
C GLY A 33 -9.49 -2.72 -14.56
N SER A 34 -9.13 -3.37 -13.46
CA SER A 34 -8.09 -2.89 -12.54
C SER A 34 -6.71 -2.90 -13.20
N ILE A 35 -6.36 -3.97 -13.90
CA ILE A 35 -5.09 -4.08 -14.63
C ILE A 35 -4.99 -3.00 -15.72
N ALA A 36 -6.04 -2.81 -16.52
CA ALA A 36 -6.07 -1.80 -17.56
C ALA A 36 -5.89 -0.38 -17.02
N MET A 37 -6.39 -0.10 -15.81
CA MET A 37 -6.16 1.20 -15.16
C MET A 37 -4.70 1.38 -14.74
N VAL A 38 -4.05 0.34 -14.22
CA VAL A 38 -2.61 0.38 -13.88
C VAL A 38 -1.77 0.62 -15.14
N GLU A 39 -2.07 -0.10 -16.23
CA GLU A 39 -1.43 0.07 -17.53
C GLU A 39 -1.56 1.52 -18.02
N ALA A 40 -2.78 2.03 -18.10
CA ALA A 40 -3.04 3.39 -18.56
C ALA A 40 -2.33 4.47 -17.72
N VAL A 41 -2.23 4.26 -16.41
CA VAL A 41 -1.47 5.19 -15.54
C VAL A 41 0.02 5.09 -15.85
N ARG A 42 0.60 3.89 -15.96
CA ARG A 42 2.02 3.69 -16.29
C ARG A 42 2.38 4.30 -17.64
N GLU A 43 1.59 4.05 -18.68
CA GLU A 43 1.77 4.66 -20.00
C GLU A 43 1.69 6.19 -19.95
N THR A 44 0.80 6.72 -19.13
CA THR A 44 0.60 8.17 -18.98
C THR A 44 1.77 8.87 -18.30
N VAL A 45 2.34 8.28 -17.23
CA VAL A 45 3.38 8.93 -16.43
C VAL A 45 4.80 8.55 -16.87
N GLY A 46 4.96 7.45 -17.61
CA GLY A 46 6.26 6.93 -18.02
C GLY A 46 7.00 6.18 -16.90
N TRP A 47 8.25 5.80 -17.15
CA TRP A 47 9.04 4.96 -16.26
C TRP A 47 9.88 5.74 -15.23
N ASP A 48 10.06 7.04 -15.43
CA ASP A 48 10.75 7.94 -14.49
C ASP A 48 9.80 8.48 -13.40
N PHE A 49 8.72 7.76 -13.13
CA PHE A 49 7.68 8.18 -12.18
C PHE A 49 7.18 6.97 -11.39
N ASP A 50 7.18 7.07 -10.06
CA ASP A 50 6.72 5.98 -9.22
C ASP A 50 5.19 5.90 -9.18
N ILE A 51 4.66 4.68 -9.30
CA ILE A 51 3.24 4.40 -9.10
C ILE A 51 3.07 3.45 -7.91
N ALA A 52 2.27 3.86 -6.95
CA ALA A 52 1.83 3.02 -5.84
C ALA A 52 0.35 2.68 -6.03
N ILE A 53 0.02 1.43 -5.78
CA ILE A 53 -1.32 0.89 -6.00
C ILE A 53 -1.98 0.64 -4.66
N GLU A 54 -3.14 1.23 -4.45
CA GLU A 54 -3.96 1.04 -3.27
C GLU A 54 -5.17 0.17 -3.61
N ILE A 55 -5.27 -1.01 -3.04
CA ILE A 55 -6.45 -1.88 -3.22
C ILE A 55 -7.53 -1.58 -2.18
N HIS A 56 -7.12 -1.01 -1.07
CA HIS A 56 -8.03 -0.60 0.00
C HIS A 56 -8.88 -1.75 0.52
N ARG A 57 -8.27 -2.94 0.65
CA ARG A 57 -8.88 -4.15 1.23
C ARG A 57 -10.03 -4.76 0.42
N ASN A 58 -10.15 -4.40 -0.85
CA ASN A 58 -11.30 -4.76 -1.69
C ASN A 58 -11.13 -6.07 -2.47
N MET A 59 -10.04 -6.81 -2.27
CA MET A 59 -9.81 -8.09 -2.94
C MET A 59 -9.82 -9.25 -1.94
N SER A 60 -10.25 -10.42 -2.42
CA SER A 60 -9.98 -11.68 -1.74
C SER A 60 -8.51 -12.09 -1.91
N PRO A 61 -7.97 -13.04 -1.11
CA PRO A 61 -6.58 -13.48 -1.25
C PRO A 61 -6.23 -13.95 -2.67
N HIS A 62 -7.12 -14.70 -3.31
CA HIS A 62 -6.93 -15.16 -4.69
C HIS A 62 -6.86 -14.00 -5.70
N GLU A 63 -7.79 -13.05 -5.61
CA GLU A 63 -7.84 -11.87 -6.47
C GLU A 63 -6.58 -11.02 -6.32
N ALA A 64 -6.12 -10.83 -5.08
CA ALA A 64 -4.90 -10.08 -4.77
C ALA A 64 -3.66 -10.70 -5.43
N VAL A 65 -3.52 -12.03 -5.38
CA VAL A 65 -2.40 -12.73 -6.02
C VAL A 65 -2.47 -12.58 -7.55
N VAL A 66 -3.63 -12.85 -8.17
CA VAL A 66 -3.79 -12.72 -9.62
C VAL A 66 -3.55 -11.29 -10.10
N PHE A 67 -4.08 -10.30 -9.37
CA PHE A 67 -3.87 -8.89 -9.68
C PHE A 67 -2.39 -8.49 -9.58
N ALA A 68 -1.73 -8.85 -8.48
CA ALA A 68 -0.32 -8.53 -8.26
C ALA A 68 0.59 -9.16 -9.32
N GLU A 69 0.36 -10.44 -9.67
CA GLU A 69 1.10 -11.13 -10.74
C GLU A 69 0.97 -10.41 -12.08
N ARG A 70 -0.26 -10.06 -12.46
CA ARG A 70 -0.56 -9.39 -13.74
C ARG A 70 -0.05 -7.95 -13.82
N THR A 71 0.10 -7.28 -12.69
CA THR A 71 0.58 -5.90 -12.62
C THR A 71 2.07 -5.78 -12.36
N ALA A 72 2.78 -6.86 -12.02
CA ALA A 72 4.22 -6.86 -11.76
C ALA A 72 5.05 -6.27 -12.91
N LYS A 73 4.66 -6.50 -14.16
CA LYS A 73 5.32 -5.94 -15.35
C LYS A 73 5.31 -4.42 -15.42
N TYR A 74 4.42 -3.76 -14.68
CA TYR A 74 4.35 -2.30 -14.61
C TYR A 74 5.21 -1.70 -13.48
N LEU A 75 5.95 -2.54 -12.75
CA LEU A 75 6.86 -2.18 -11.67
C LEU A 75 6.23 -1.20 -10.67
N PRO A 76 5.12 -1.57 -9.99
CA PRO A 76 4.56 -0.72 -8.96
C PRO A 76 5.55 -0.59 -7.79
N TYR A 77 5.64 0.61 -7.22
CA TYR A 77 6.47 0.88 -6.05
C TYR A 77 6.04 0.02 -4.85
N PHE A 78 4.72 -0.17 -4.72
CA PHE A 78 4.09 -1.19 -3.87
C PHE A 78 2.62 -1.41 -4.26
N VAL A 79 2.08 -2.53 -3.79
CA VAL A 79 0.64 -2.79 -3.67
C VAL A 79 0.27 -2.71 -2.21
N GLU A 80 -0.67 -1.82 -1.87
CA GLU A 80 -1.10 -1.52 -0.51
C GLU A 80 -2.42 -2.19 -0.18
N ASP A 81 -2.48 -2.77 1.03
CA ASP A 81 -3.65 -3.39 1.64
C ASP A 81 -4.53 -4.17 0.64
N PRO A 82 -3.97 -5.21 0.01
CA PRO A 82 -4.71 -5.96 -1.02
C PRO A 82 -5.94 -6.68 -0.44
N ILE A 83 -5.87 -7.16 0.80
CA ILE A 83 -6.95 -7.83 1.53
C ILE A 83 -7.17 -7.18 2.90
N ALA A 84 -8.24 -7.57 3.60
CA ALA A 84 -8.54 -7.09 4.94
C ALA A 84 -7.44 -7.46 5.95
N PRO A 85 -7.06 -6.53 6.85
CA PRO A 85 -5.91 -6.72 7.76
C PRO A 85 -6.18 -7.65 8.94
N ASP A 86 -7.43 -7.95 9.23
CA ASP A 86 -7.85 -8.85 10.30
C ASP A 86 -7.50 -10.34 10.04
N GLY A 87 -7.20 -10.68 8.78
CA GLY A 87 -6.74 -12.01 8.37
C GLY A 87 -5.20 -12.08 8.26
N LEU A 88 -4.46 -11.97 9.35
CA LEU A 88 -2.99 -11.96 9.33
C LEU A 88 -2.37 -13.19 8.64
N LEU A 89 -2.91 -14.38 8.86
CA LEU A 89 -2.45 -15.61 8.18
C LEU A 89 -2.75 -15.56 6.68
N ALA A 90 -3.94 -15.09 6.30
CA ALA A 90 -4.29 -14.91 4.89
C ALA A 90 -3.39 -13.87 4.21
N MET A 91 -3.04 -12.79 4.90
CA MET A 91 -2.08 -11.80 4.41
C MET A 91 -0.68 -12.40 4.25
N SER A 92 -0.25 -13.27 5.16
CA SER A 92 1.01 -14.01 5.05
C SER A 92 1.04 -14.88 3.79
N GLU A 93 -0.02 -15.64 3.53
CA GLU A 93 -0.13 -16.45 2.32
C GLU A 93 -0.14 -15.62 1.03
N VAL A 94 -0.78 -14.45 1.04
CA VAL A 94 -0.74 -13.51 -0.09
C VAL A 94 0.67 -13.00 -0.29
N SER A 95 1.33 -12.57 0.78
CA SER A 95 2.69 -12.03 0.74
C SER A 95 3.70 -13.02 0.15
N GLU A 96 3.58 -14.29 0.48
CA GLU A 96 4.45 -15.35 -0.06
C GLU A 96 4.28 -15.57 -1.58
N LYS A 97 3.08 -15.29 -2.11
CA LYS A 97 2.73 -15.57 -3.51
C LYS A 97 2.93 -14.37 -4.43
N ILE A 98 2.84 -13.15 -3.92
CA ILE A 98 3.00 -11.95 -4.75
C ILE A 98 4.47 -11.63 -4.98
N LYS A 99 4.78 -11.11 -6.19
CA LYS A 99 6.15 -10.72 -6.60
C LYS A 99 6.32 -9.20 -6.73
N VAL A 100 5.41 -8.45 -6.16
CA VAL A 100 5.46 -6.98 -6.11
C VAL A 100 5.67 -6.55 -4.66
N PRO A 101 6.29 -5.40 -4.39
CA PRO A 101 6.43 -4.92 -3.02
C PRO A 101 5.07 -4.77 -2.34
N LEU A 102 4.93 -5.31 -1.13
CA LEU A 102 3.72 -5.24 -0.31
C LEU A 102 3.83 -4.10 0.70
N ALA A 103 2.75 -3.33 0.85
CA ALA A 103 2.59 -2.31 1.89
C ALA A 103 1.33 -2.60 2.71
N VAL A 104 1.43 -2.60 4.04
CA VAL A 104 0.32 -2.90 4.95
C VAL A 104 0.39 -2.09 6.23
N GLY A 105 -0.75 -1.89 6.90
CA GLY A 105 -0.75 -1.42 8.27
C GLY A 105 -1.51 -0.14 8.55
N GLU A 106 -2.20 0.47 7.59
CA GLU A 106 -2.96 1.71 7.83
C GLU A 106 -4.07 1.58 8.88
N ARG A 107 -4.53 0.36 9.13
CA ARG A 107 -5.61 0.06 10.10
C ARG A 107 -5.10 -0.55 11.41
N ASN A 108 -3.81 -0.79 11.51
CA ASN A 108 -3.22 -1.45 12.67
C ASN A 108 -2.85 -0.43 13.74
N GLY A 109 -3.01 -0.84 14.99
CA GLY A 109 -2.67 -0.05 16.16
C GLY A 109 -1.57 -0.70 16.99
N GLY A 110 -0.61 0.11 17.43
CA GLY A 110 0.37 -0.34 18.38
C GLY A 110 1.48 -1.26 17.85
N ILE A 111 2.58 -1.28 18.59
CA ILE A 111 3.82 -1.97 18.22
C ILE A 111 3.65 -3.49 18.09
N TRP A 112 2.74 -4.09 18.85
CA TRP A 112 2.53 -5.54 18.87
C TRP A 112 1.97 -6.07 17.56
N GLU A 113 0.95 -5.41 17.02
CA GLU A 113 0.38 -5.77 15.73
C GLU A 113 1.41 -5.55 14.60
N PHE A 114 2.13 -4.45 14.62
CA PHE A 114 3.17 -4.19 13.62
C PHE A 114 4.34 -5.18 13.70
N ARG A 115 4.70 -5.65 14.90
CA ARG A 115 5.68 -6.73 15.07
C ARG A 115 5.17 -8.01 14.40
N ASP A 116 3.93 -8.38 14.63
CA ASP A 116 3.35 -9.60 14.09
C ASP A 116 3.23 -9.52 12.56
N PHE A 117 2.83 -8.37 12.03
CA PHE A 117 2.86 -8.11 10.58
C PHE A 117 4.28 -8.22 10.02
N ALA A 118 5.26 -7.57 10.63
CA ALA A 118 6.64 -7.63 10.18
C ALA A 118 7.18 -9.06 10.13
N GLN A 119 6.88 -9.86 11.16
CA GLN A 119 7.38 -11.24 11.27
C GLN A 119 6.66 -12.23 10.34
N LEU A 120 5.35 -12.14 10.24
CA LEU A 120 4.54 -13.15 9.53
C LEU A 120 4.31 -12.80 8.06
N THR A 121 4.08 -11.53 7.74
CA THR A 121 3.81 -11.13 6.35
C THR A 121 5.05 -10.62 5.63
N LYS A 122 6.11 -10.27 6.35
CA LYS A 122 7.38 -9.78 5.78
C LYS A 122 7.16 -8.73 4.68
N PRO A 123 6.39 -7.67 4.92
CA PRO A 123 6.05 -6.69 3.90
C PRO A 123 7.29 -5.85 3.56
N HIS A 124 7.26 -5.17 2.43
CA HIS A 124 8.33 -4.23 2.06
C HIS A 124 8.13 -2.87 2.74
N PHE A 125 6.88 -2.54 3.08
CA PHE A 125 6.52 -1.30 3.76
C PHE A 125 5.50 -1.55 4.87
N LEU A 126 5.75 -0.99 6.05
CA LEU A 126 4.72 -0.80 7.08
C LEU A 126 4.17 0.63 6.98
N LYS A 127 2.85 0.75 7.11
CA LYS A 127 2.12 2.00 6.91
C LYS A 127 1.35 2.45 8.17
N PRO A 128 2.05 2.71 9.28
CA PRO A 128 1.37 3.17 10.49
C PRO A 128 0.69 4.52 10.26
N ASP A 129 -0.57 4.62 10.63
CA ASP A 129 -1.24 5.91 10.79
C ASP A 129 -0.85 6.51 12.15
N VAL A 130 -0.31 7.72 12.15
CA VAL A 130 0.21 8.34 13.39
C VAL A 130 -0.89 8.51 14.44
N GLY A 131 -2.11 8.80 14.00
CA GLY A 131 -3.26 8.96 14.90
C GLY A 131 -3.72 7.63 15.51
N LEU A 132 -3.77 6.56 14.71
CA LEU A 132 -4.21 5.23 15.15
C LEU A 132 -3.11 4.47 15.90
N ALA A 133 -1.86 4.60 15.48
CA ALA A 133 -0.73 3.85 16.03
C ALA A 133 -0.18 4.42 17.35
N GLY A 134 -0.82 5.43 17.95
CA GLY A 134 -0.44 5.94 19.27
C GLY A 134 0.54 7.13 19.26
N GLY A 135 0.60 7.90 18.17
CA GLY A 135 1.38 9.12 18.05
C GLY A 135 2.83 8.91 17.59
N ILE A 136 3.56 10.01 17.43
CA ILE A 136 4.94 10.05 16.91
C ILE A 136 5.87 9.10 17.67
N GLY A 137 5.88 9.16 19.00
CA GLY A 137 6.76 8.33 19.84
C GLY A 137 6.50 6.83 19.68
N HIS A 138 5.25 6.43 19.42
CA HIS A 138 4.91 5.03 19.19
C HIS A 138 5.30 4.58 17.78
N VAL A 139 5.06 5.43 16.79
CA VAL A 139 5.48 5.13 15.40
C VAL A 139 7.00 5.04 15.27
N LYS A 140 7.78 5.81 16.03
CA LYS A 140 9.24 5.61 16.08
C LYS A 140 9.64 4.22 16.59
N LYS A 141 8.92 3.66 17.56
CA LYS A 141 9.15 2.28 18.00
C LYS A 141 8.77 1.26 16.93
N ILE A 142 7.68 1.50 16.21
CA ILE A 142 7.28 0.68 15.05
C ILE A 142 8.35 0.76 13.96
N ALA A 143 8.91 1.94 13.71
CA ALA A 143 10.00 2.14 12.76
C ALA A 143 11.25 1.33 13.13
N ALA A 144 11.63 1.31 14.43
CA ALA A 144 12.75 0.49 14.90
C ALA A 144 12.50 -1.03 14.71
N VAL A 145 11.26 -1.50 14.91
CA VAL A 145 10.88 -2.89 14.60
C VAL A 145 11.02 -3.17 13.10
N ALA A 146 10.53 -2.27 12.25
CA ALA A 146 10.63 -2.40 10.79
C ALA A 146 12.10 -2.41 10.33
N GLU A 147 12.90 -1.48 10.82
CA GLU A 147 14.33 -1.36 10.50
C GLU A 147 15.10 -2.64 10.82
N SER A 148 14.83 -3.27 11.98
CA SER A 148 15.46 -4.52 12.39
C SER A 148 15.22 -5.69 11.42
N GLN A 149 14.26 -5.56 10.52
CA GLN A 149 13.87 -6.56 9.52
C GLN A 149 14.01 -6.04 8.08
N HIS A 150 14.71 -4.91 7.87
CA HIS A 150 14.88 -4.24 6.58
C HIS A 150 13.56 -3.83 5.91
N ILE A 151 12.53 -3.58 6.69
CA ILE A 151 11.22 -3.09 6.22
C ILE A 151 11.23 -1.56 6.28
N ARG A 152 10.70 -0.91 5.26
CA ARG A 152 10.59 0.55 5.20
C ARG A 152 9.31 1.04 5.88
N ILE A 153 9.33 2.28 6.35
CA ILE A 153 8.13 2.96 6.85
C ILE A 153 7.62 3.94 5.79
N ALA A 154 6.30 3.88 5.55
CA ALA A 154 5.58 4.85 4.72
C ALA A 154 4.30 5.27 5.44
N PRO A 155 4.32 6.29 6.32
CA PRO A 155 3.21 6.63 7.18
C PRO A 155 1.92 6.88 6.39
N HIS A 156 0.81 6.31 6.86
CA HIS A 156 -0.51 6.59 6.34
C HIS A 156 -1.00 7.94 6.88
N ASN A 157 -1.69 8.72 6.04
CA ASN A 157 -2.34 9.95 6.45
C ASN A 157 -3.46 10.34 5.49
N PHE A 158 -4.66 10.51 6.04
CA PHE A 158 -5.81 11.14 5.37
C PHE A 158 -6.60 12.06 6.32
N LEU A 159 -6.20 12.13 7.60
CA LEU A 159 -7.02 12.70 8.66
C LEU A 159 -6.96 14.22 8.74
N SER A 160 -5.78 14.81 8.68
CA SER A 160 -5.67 16.27 8.86
C SER A 160 -4.29 16.82 8.54
N PRO A 161 -4.16 18.17 8.38
CA PRO A 161 -2.87 18.84 8.29
C PRO A 161 -1.96 18.61 9.52
N ILE A 162 -2.54 18.38 10.69
CA ILE A 162 -1.79 18.08 11.92
C ILE A 162 -1.08 16.73 11.80
N VAL A 163 -1.79 15.71 11.32
CA VAL A 163 -1.19 14.39 11.06
C VAL A 163 -0.16 14.47 9.94
N THR A 164 -0.41 15.29 8.91
CA THR A 164 0.59 15.55 7.86
C THR A 164 1.87 16.12 8.44
N ALA A 165 1.79 17.13 9.31
CA ALA A 165 2.97 17.71 9.97
C ALA A 165 3.71 16.66 10.82
N ALA A 166 2.98 15.80 11.55
CA ALA A 166 3.57 14.71 12.31
C ALA A 166 4.29 13.69 11.42
N CYS A 167 3.71 13.33 10.27
CA CYS A 167 4.35 12.44 9.29
C CYS A 167 5.63 13.05 8.70
N VAL A 168 5.63 14.36 8.42
CA VAL A 168 6.85 15.07 7.95
C VAL A 168 7.95 15.00 9.03
N GLN A 169 7.62 15.26 10.30
CA GLN A 169 8.59 15.16 11.40
C GLN A 169 9.14 13.74 11.57
N LEU A 170 8.32 12.73 11.38
CA LEU A 170 8.77 11.34 11.37
C LEU A 170 9.72 11.02 10.22
N GLY A 171 9.46 11.58 9.03
CA GLY A 171 10.25 11.32 7.83
C GLY A 171 11.64 11.97 7.85
N ILE A 172 11.89 12.94 8.72
CA ILE A 172 13.16 13.65 8.85
C ILE A 172 13.91 13.32 10.14
N SER A 173 13.36 12.45 10.99
CA SER A 173 13.93 12.05 12.30
C SER A 173 14.41 10.62 12.31
#